data_4c143d6a6d8f651a5e2b8580ca511e1e
#
_entry.id   4c143d6a6d8f651a5e2b8580ca511e1e
#
_cell.length_a   1.000
_cell.length_b   1.000
_cell.length_c   1.000
_cell.angle_alpha   90.00
_cell.angle_beta   90.00
_cell.angle_gamma   90.00
#
_symmetry.space_group_name_H-M   'P 1'
#
loop_
_entity.id
_entity.type
_entity.pdbx_description
1 polymer ?
#
loop_
_entity_poly.entity_id
_entity_poly.type
_entity_poly.pdbx_seq_one_letter_code
_entity_poly.pdbx_strand_id
1 'polypeptide(L)'
;ASDAPYTSSLGSVSISGVSLEWSAYLGTPDTFTGSFECSDEDLTQWWYDGVYTVDMGTDVFLANETEPRSASSPTLEGKQVLFDGAKRDRDPYVGDLAVASLTSYLSHDFAKSSRSVLEDLAQHQRSDGWIPPASINNYGLPLFDYPLWWVVCSVDLVMYTGNTSYANTYWNTLKKALDGYYAANTDSATGLLYKNDTGYGDYAFLPRSGPVTYYNALYVHALSYASQLATSLGLNDDAERWSSRASSVGKALLSHNFDQSVGAFYDGGPCPGAAAGTYCNVHSQDGNSIAILAGVTNDTTSAQILDYWQNATSQGYGNAFYDSSILSPGDQFNSRVYAFISYFEIAARFATPGQASSAFDELRRLYGWMASHDPQITMWEGIGPSGAPYEGAFTSMAHGWSTGVVPLLTGYVLGVKPQSPGFKTWRICPVVDGGGLAWAKGEVPTPQGKIEVSWERDNVQTGVIFTLNIETPDGSSGVVCVPTLGLDNPTISMDGAAVNVSSDPTSGWASVDAAGGKHVFTVEA
;
A
#
# COMPACT_ATOMS: atom_id res chain seq x y z
N ALA A 1 18.25 -28.69 4.92
CA ALA A 1 19.58 -29.19 5.29
C ALA A 1 19.53 -29.59 6.76
N SER A 2 20.10 -30.76 7.16
CA SER A 2 20.10 -31.16 8.57
C SER A 2 21.13 -30.33 9.31
N ASP A 3 20.79 -29.73 10.42
CA ASP A 3 21.66 -28.96 11.32
C ASP A 3 22.61 -29.85 12.14
N ALA A 4 22.71 -31.12 11.82
CA ALA A 4 23.61 -32.02 12.50
C ALA A 4 25.05 -31.78 12.03
N PRO A 5 26.01 -31.49 12.94
CA PRO A 5 27.40 -31.31 12.55
C PRO A 5 27.93 -32.60 11.95
N TYR A 6 28.35 -32.52 10.69
CA TYR A 6 29.02 -33.63 10.03
C TYR A 6 30.46 -33.69 10.54
N THR A 7 30.79 -34.73 11.29
CA THR A 7 32.18 -34.99 11.74
C THR A 7 32.77 -36.16 10.94
N SER A 8 33.82 -35.90 10.21
CA SER A 8 34.64 -36.94 9.58
C SER A 8 35.99 -37.06 10.26
N SER A 9 36.37 -38.25 10.67
CA SER A 9 37.72 -38.52 11.23
C SER A 9 38.79 -38.75 10.16
N LEU A 10 38.46 -38.70 8.88
CA LEU A 10 39.31 -39.17 7.78
C LEU A 10 39.73 -38.09 6.77
N GLY A 11 39.62 -36.83 7.10
CA GLY A 11 40.01 -35.78 6.15
C GLY A 11 40.04 -34.39 6.72
N SER A 12 40.74 -33.49 6.07
CA SER A 12 40.69 -32.05 6.28
C SER A 12 40.19 -31.37 5.02
N VAL A 13 39.34 -30.37 5.16
CA VAL A 13 38.91 -29.48 4.08
C VAL A 13 39.53 -28.11 4.34
N SER A 14 40.19 -27.57 3.35
CA SER A 14 40.71 -26.19 3.38
C SER A 14 39.85 -25.35 2.44
N ILE A 15 39.21 -24.33 2.95
CA ILE A 15 38.44 -23.35 2.15
C ILE A 15 39.39 -22.17 1.91
N SER A 16 39.80 -21.95 0.65
CA SER A 16 40.71 -20.86 0.27
C SER A 16 39.98 -19.55 -0.07
N GLY A 17 38.69 -19.58 -0.21
CA GLY A 17 37.87 -18.39 -0.46
C GLY A 17 36.38 -18.71 -0.48
N VAL A 18 35.58 -17.74 -0.14
CA VAL A 18 34.11 -17.74 -0.30
C VAL A 18 33.78 -16.46 -1.05
N SER A 19 33.00 -16.57 -2.12
CA SER A 19 32.48 -15.43 -2.86
C SER A 19 30.95 -15.49 -2.90
N LEU A 20 30.32 -14.34 -2.80
CA LEU A 20 28.89 -14.15 -3.05
C LEU A 20 28.75 -13.29 -4.30
N GLU A 21 27.92 -13.73 -5.21
CA GLU A 21 27.52 -12.92 -6.36
C GLU A 21 26.23 -12.17 -6.00
N TRP A 22 26.26 -10.86 -6.19
CA TRP A 22 25.08 -10.02 -6.01
C TRP A 22 24.15 -10.22 -7.20
N SER A 23 22.93 -10.72 -6.96
CA SER A 23 21.93 -10.98 -7.99
C SER A 23 20.74 -10.02 -7.96
N ALA A 24 20.66 -9.13 -6.98
CA ALA A 24 19.62 -8.12 -6.94
C ALA A 24 19.73 -7.16 -8.13
N TYR A 25 18.61 -6.90 -8.78
CA TYR A 25 18.58 -6.36 -10.13
C TYR A 25 18.82 -4.85 -10.23
N LEU A 26 18.38 -4.07 -9.25
CA LEU A 26 18.12 -2.64 -9.44
C LEU A 26 19.19 -1.68 -8.95
N GLY A 27 20.27 -2.14 -8.33
CA GLY A 27 21.41 -1.29 -8.09
C GLY A 27 21.70 -0.96 -6.62
N THR A 28 22.22 0.23 -6.38
CA THR A 28 22.67 0.72 -5.08
C THR A 28 22.07 2.08 -4.77
N PRO A 29 22.09 2.55 -3.52
CA PRO A 29 21.62 3.89 -3.17
C PRO A 29 22.15 5.02 -4.06
N ASP A 30 23.37 4.89 -4.55
CA ASP A 30 23.99 5.90 -5.44
C ASP A 30 23.38 5.93 -6.86
N THR A 31 22.59 4.92 -7.22
CA THR A 31 21.96 4.78 -8.55
C THR A 31 20.45 4.93 -8.51
N PHE A 32 19.85 5.12 -7.33
CA PHE A 32 18.42 5.33 -7.20
C PHE A 32 18.01 6.68 -7.83
N THR A 33 16.83 6.69 -8.44
CA THR A 33 16.27 7.88 -9.07
C THR A 33 15.38 8.68 -8.12
N GLY A 34 14.90 8.02 -7.06
CA GLY A 34 14.18 8.63 -5.95
C GLY A 34 15.00 8.60 -4.66
N SER A 35 14.65 9.46 -3.71
CA SER A 35 15.33 9.54 -2.41
C SER A 35 14.39 10.03 -1.31
N PHE A 36 14.76 9.73 -0.07
CA PHE A 36 14.10 10.26 1.13
C PHE A 36 15.12 10.41 2.26
N GLU A 37 15.10 11.55 2.91
CA GLU A 37 15.84 11.82 4.14
C GLU A 37 14.99 12.68 5.08
N CYS A 38 15.14 12.49 6.38
CA CYS A 38 14.50 13.34 7.39
C CYS A 38 15.35 13.45 8.66
N SER A 39 14.90 14.25 9.60
CA SER A 39 15.59 14.44 10.89
C SER A 39 15.58 13.23 11.82
N ASP A 40 14.88 12.16 11.47
CA ASP A 40 14.88 10.86 12.12
C ASP A 40 15.68 9.88 11.24
N GLU A 41 16.87 9.49 11.71
CA GLU A 41 17.78 8.62 10.96
C GLU A 41 17.19 7.22 10.76
N ASP A 42 16.40 6.72 11.71
CA ASP A 42 15.76 5.40 11.61
C ASP A 42 14.73 5.38 10.48
N LEU A 43 13.89 6.41 10.37
CA LEU A 43 12.92 6.52 9.26
C LEU A 43 13.63 6.62 7.90
N THR A 44 14.74 7.36 7.84
CA THR A 44 15.57 7.44 6.65
C THR A 44 16.11 6.06 6.28
N GLN A 45 16.70 5.34 7.24
CA GLN A 45 17.24 4.00 7.01
C GLN A 45 16.16 3.01 6.57
N TRP A 46 14.99 3.00 7.21
CA TRP A 46 13.91 2.07 6.85
C TRP A 46 13.36 2.32 5.45
N TRP A 47 13.40 3.56 4.96
CA TRP A 47 13.04 3.82 3.56
C TRP A 47 13.99 3.07 2.60
N TYR A 48 15.31 3.13 2.84
CA TYR A 48 16.30 2.41 2.03
C TYR A 48 16.24 0.89 2.22
N ASP A 49 15.94 0.41 3.41
CA ASP A 49 15.72 -1.01 3.68
C ASP A 49 14.49 -1.56 2.91
N GLY A 50 13.44 -0.75 2.79
CA GLY A 50 12.27 -1.07 1.96
C GLY A 50 12.63 -1.17 0.48
N VAL A 51 13.42 -0.24 -0.03
CA VAL A 51 13.92 -0.28 -1.41
C VAL A 51 14.79 -1.52 -1.64
N TYR A 52 15.73 -1.78 -0.75
CA TYR A 52 16.58 -2.98 -0.81
C TYR A 52 15.75 -4.27 -0.83
N THR A 53 14.67 -4.32 -0.05
CA THR A 53 13.76 -5.49 -0.03
C THR A 53 13.09 -5.72 -1.38
N VAL A 54 12.64 -4.66 -2.07
CA VAL A 54 12.07 -4.77 -3.43
C VAL A 54 13.12 -5.19 -4.45
N ASP A 55 14.36 -4.70 -4.32
CA ASP A 55 15.48 -5.11 -5.18
C ASP A 55 15.71 -6.61 -5.11
N MET A 56 15.67 -7.18 -3.92
CA MET A 56 15.83 -8.62 -3.70
C MET A 56 14.69 -9.46 -4.33
N GLY A 57 13.50 -8.86 -4.47
CA GLY A 57 12.33 -9.50 -5.10
C GLY A 57 12.20 -9.24 -6.60
N THR A 58 13.03 -8.38 -7.19
CA THR A 58 12.97 -8.04 -8.62
C THR A 58 14.00 -8.83 -9.42
N ASP A 59 13.57 -9.64 -10.38
CA ASP A 59 14.48 -10.50 -11.15
C ASP A 59 13.87 -10.86 -12.51
N VAL A 60 14.63 -11.58 -13.33
CA VAL A 60 14.16 -12.18 -14.58
C VAL A 60 13.53 -13.53 -14.29
N PHE A 61 12.31 -13.75 -14.74
CA PHE A 61 11.65 -15.05 -14.63
C PHE A 61 12.35 -16.07 -15.53
N LEU A 62 12.98 -17.08 -14.92
CA LEU A 62 13.76 -18.10 -15.63
C LEU A 62 12.88 -19.31 -16.00
N ALA A 63 13.26 -19.99 -17.08
CA ALA A 63 12.71 -21.31 -17.38
C ALA A 63 13.02 -22.27 -16.23
N ASN A 64 12.03 -22.99 -15.75
CA ASN A 64 12.17 -23.92 -14.62
C ASN A 64 12.59 -23.23 -13.30
N GLU A 65 12.04 -22.06 -13.02
CA GLU A 65 12.17 -21.43 -11.69
C GLU A 65 11.80 -22.44 -10.59
N THR A 66 12.64 -22.63 -9.58
CA THR A 66 12.54 -23.80 -8.70
C THR A 66 12.54 -23.49 -7.21
N GLU A 67 12.61 -22.25 -6.77
CA GLU A 67 12.76 -21.89 -5.35
C GLU A 67 11.46 -21.41 -4.71
N PRO A 68 10.95 -22.13 -3.70
CA PRO A 68 11.28 -23.47 -3.20
C PRO A 68 10.58 -24.60 -3.96
N ARG A 69 9.76 -24.28 -4.92
CA ARG A 69 9.00 -25.21 -5.79
C ARG A 69 9.26 -24.88 -7.25
N SER A 70 9.12 -25.86 -8.11
CA SER A 70 9.23 -25.63 -9.55
C SER A 70 8.11 -24.69 -10.00
N ALA A 71 8.44 -23.50 -10.43
CA ALA A 71 7.53 -22.56 -11.05
C ALA A 71 7.71 -22.59 -12.57
N SER A 72 6.60 -22.54 -13.31
CA SER A 72 6.59 -22.51 -14.76
C SER A 72 5.52 -21.54 -15.24
N SER A 73 5.94 -20.53 -15.98
CA SER A 73 5.05 -19.61 -16.69
C SER A 73 5.67 -19.25 -18.04
N PRO A 74 5.31 -19.97 -19.11
CA PRO A 74 5.84 -19.69 -20.45
C PRO A 74 5.63 -18.26 -20.91
N THR A 75 4.62 -17.58 -20.39
CA THR A 75 4.29 -16.19 -20.71
C THR A 75 5.13 -15.17 -19.96
N LEU A 76 5.76 -15.55 -18.87
CA LEU A 76 6.69 -14.71 -18.09
C LEU A 76 8.17 -15.00 -18.38
N GLU A 77 8.48 -16.15 -18.95
CA GLU A 77 9.87 -16.57 -19.20
C GLU A 77 10.66 -15.49 -19.94
N GLY A 78 11.81 -15.12 -19.41
CA GLY A 78 12.68 -14.07 -19.92
C GLY A 78 12.22 -12.64 -19.64
N LYS A 79 11.07 -12.45 -19.01
CA LYS A 79 10.59 -11.13 -18.58
C LYS A 79 11.09 -10.79 -17.18
N GLN A 80 11.30 -9.52 -16.96
CA GLN A 80 11.52 -9.00 -15.61
C GLN A 80 10.18 -8.99 -14.89
N VAL A 81 10.18 -9.51 -13.67
CA VAL A 81 9.02 -9.59 -12.78
C VAL A 81 9.38 -9.13 -11.38
N LEU A 82 8.36 -8.74 -10.64
CA LEU A 82 8.44 -8.52 -9.22
C LEU A 82 7.82 -9.73 -8.54
N PHE A 83 8.65 -10.49 -7.85
CA PHE A 83 8.23 -11.62 -7.04
C PHE A 83 7.70 -11.12 -5.67
N ASP A 84 6.88 -11.93 -5.02
CA ASP A 84 6.41 -11.70 -3.66
C ASP A 84 7.56 -11.63 -2.65
N GLY A 85 8.48 -12.57 -2.72
CA GLY A 85 9.65 -12.66 -1.86
C GLY A 85 10.92 -13.11 -2.56
N ALA A 86 12.06 -12.70 -2.01
CA ALA A 86 13.38 -13.05 -2.55
C ALA A 86 13.70 -14.55 -2.41
N LYS A 87 13.21 -15.19 -1.34
CA LYS A 87 13.48 -16.59 -1.01
C LYS A 87 12.33 -17.51 -1.43
N ARG A 88 11.13 -17.18 -1.01
CA ARG A 88 9.89 -17.90 -1.28
C ARG A 88 8.69 -16.92 -1.23
N ASP A 89 7.60 -17.24 -1.89
CA ASP A 89 7.43 -18.41 -2.79
C ASP A 89 8.12 -18.23 -4.14
N ARG A 90 8.57 -17.05 -4.47
CA ARG A 90 9.05 -16.58 -5.77
C ARG A 90 7.94 -16.68 -6.82
N ASP A 91 6.77 -16.32 -6.42
CA ASP A 91 5.59 -16.21 -7.25
C ASP A 91 5.25 -14.74 -7.50
N PRO A 92 4.98 -14.31 -8.73
CA PRO A 92 4.62 -12.93 -9.02
C PRO A 92 3.15 -12.68 -8.70
N TYR A 93 2.81 -12.63 -7.41
CA TYR A 93 1.46 -12.36 -6.93
C TYR A 93 1.05 -10.90 -7.13
N VAL A 94 -0.16 -10.69 -7.66
CA VAL A 94 -0.65 -9.31 -7.89
C VAL A 94 -1.00 -8.56 -6.61
N GLY A 95 -1.38 -9.24 -5.54
CA GLY A 95 -1.63 -8.59 -4.25
C GLY A 95 -0.40 -7.87 -3.72
N ASP A 96 0.76 -8.49 -3.85
CA ASP A 96 2.05 -7.93 -3.44
C ASP A 96 2.41 -6.66 -4.19
N LEU A 97 2.04 -6.58 -5.46
CA LEU A 97 2.27 -5.39 -6.28
C LEU A 97 1.59 -4.14 -5.72
N ALA A 98 0.52 -4.26 -4.94
CA ALA A 98 -0.18 -3.10 -4.37
C ALA A 98 0.72 -2.22 -3.48
N VAL A 99 1.80 -2.78 -2.95
CA VAL A 99 2.81 -2.05 -2.16
C VAL A 99 4.17 -2.06 -2.86
N ALA A 100 4.64 -3.22 -3.28
CA ALA A 100 5.97 -3.38 -3.85
C ALA A 100 6.16 -2.57 -5.15
N SER A 101 5.11 -2.45 -5.99
CA SER A 101 5.18 -1.63 -7.20
C SER A 101 5.37 -0.15 -6.90
N LEU A 102 4.67 0.36 -5.87
CA LEU A 102 4.81 1.76 -5.45
C LEU A 102 6.24 2.05 -5.01
N THR A 103 6.83 1.13 -4.23
CA THR A 103 8.24 1.23 -3.83
C THR A 103 9.16 1.29 -5.06
N SER A 104 8.96 0.42 -6.05
CA SER A 104 9.75 0.40 -7.29
C SER A 104 9.59 1.69 -8.12
N TYR A 105 8.36 2.23 -8.23
CA TYR A 105 8.12 3.48 -8.95
C TYR A 105 8.78 4.68 -8.28
N LEU A 106 8.75 4.72 -6.95
CA LEU A 106 9.23 5.86 -6.16
C LEU A 106 10.75 5.88 -5.99
N SER A 107 11.41 4.72 -6.06
CA SER A 107 12.85 4.62 -5.82
C SER A 107 13.68 4.48 -7.09
N HIS A 108 13.19 3.76 -8.09
CA HIS A 108 13.96 3.39 -9.29
C HIS A 108 13.38 3.92 -10.61
N ASP A 109 12.18 4.52 -10.61
CA ASP A 109 11.42 4.79 -11.85
C ASP A 109 11.27 3.50 -12.70
N PHE A 110 11.08 2.37 -12.06
CA PHE A 110 11.13 1.08 -12.69
C PHE A 110 9.77 0.37 -12.66
N ALA A 111 9.06 0.43 -13.77
CA ALA A 111 7.72 -0.13 -13.90
C ALA A 111 7.66 -1.43 -14.72
N LYS A 112 8.77 -1.87 -15.32
CA LYS A 112 8.77 -2.99 -16.25
C LYS A 112 8.41 -4.30 -15.56
N SER A 113 8.89 -4.53 -14.35
CA SER A 113 8.65 -5.76 -13.59
C SER A 113 7.18 -5.93 -13.22
N SER A 114 6.57 -4.93 -12.61
CA SER A 114 5.14 -4.95 -12.27
C SER A 114 4.26 -4.99 -13.51
N ARG A 115 4.60 -4.22 -14.55
CA ARG A 115 3.87 -4.25 -15.82
C ARG A 115 3.87 -5.63 -16.46
N SER A 116 4.99 -6.34 -16.46
CA SER A 116 5.07 -7.71 -17.01
C SER A 116 4.08 -8.65 -16.32
N VAL A 117 3.97 -8.55 -15.00
CA VAL A 117 3.02 -9.36 -14.21
C VAL A 117 1.57 -8.97 -14.53
N LEU A 118 1.26 -7.67 -14.53
CA LEU A 118 -0.10 -7.18 -14.80
C LEU A 118 -0.58 -7.54 -16.20
N GLU A 119 0.29 -7.42 -17.22
CA GLU A 119 -0.01 -7.82 -18.59
C GLU A 119 -0.24 -9.33 -18.70
N ASP A 120 0.57 -10.12 -18.04
CA ASP A 120 0.46 -11.57 -18.01
C ASP A 120 -0.87 -12.03 -17.39
N LEU A 121 -1.21 -11.49 -16.23
CA LEU A 121 -2.46 -11.83 -15.53
C LEU A 121 -3.70 -11.39 -16.33
N ALA A 122 -3.64 -10.26 -17.03
CA ALA A 122 -4.71 -9.84 -17.93
C ALA A 122 -4.97 -10.85 -19.06
N GLN A 123 -3.90 -11.46 -19.60
CA GLN A 123 -3.99 -12.49 -20.64
C GLN A 123 -4.58 -13.80 -20.11
N HIS A 124 -4.49 -14.04 -18.79
CA HIS A 124 -5.07 -15.21 -18.12
C HIS A 124 -6.47 -14.95 -17.53
N GLN A 125 -7.10 -13.80 -17.84
CA GLN A 125 -8.46 -13.52 -17.39
C GLN A 125 -9.46 -14.56 -17.89
N ARG A 126 -10.23 -15.15 -16.97
CA ARG A 126 -11.29 -16.11 -17.28
C ARG A 126 -12.46 -15.48 -18.05
N SER A 127 -13.29 -16.34 -18.62
CA SER A 127 -14.49 -15.93 -19.37
C SER A 127 -15.50 -15.17 -18.50
N ASP A 128 -15.58 -15.44 -17.20
CA ASP A 128 -16.43 -14.74 -16.23
C ASP A 128 -15.87 -13.40 -15.74
N GLY A 129 -14.60 -13.09 -16.05
CA GLY A 129 -13.94 -11.85 -15.66
C GLY A 129 -12.96 -11.97 -14.49
N TRP A 130 -12.92 -13.12 -13.81
CA TRP A 130 -11.95 -13.35 -12.75
C TRP A 130 -10.51 -13.38 -13.29
N ILE A 131 -9.56 -12.83 -12.54
CA ILE A 131 -8.14 -12.78 -12.86
C ILE A 131 -7.39 -13.62 -11.83
N PRO A 132 -6.46 -14.51 -12.24
CA PRO A 132 -5.71 -15.33 -11.30
C PRO A 132 -4.77 -14.47 -10.43
N PRO A 133 -4.47 -14.92 -9.20
CA PRO A 133 -3.55 -14.22 -8.30
C PRO A 133 -2.10 -14.24 -8.82
N ALA A 134 -1.72 -15.31 -9.50
CA ALA A 134 -0.48 -15.50 -10.25
C ALA A 134 -0.75 -16.46 -11.41
N SER A 135 0.09 -16.50 -12.44
CA SER A 135 -0.10 -17.38 -13.61
C SER A 135 0.78 -18.62 -13.62
N ILE A 136 1.66 -18.75 -12.65
CA ILE A 136 2.61 -19.86 -12.55
C ILE A 136 1.88 -21.21 -12.41
N ASN A 137 2.41 -22.24 -13.07
CA ASN A 137 1.89 -23.62 -13.00
C ASN A 137 0.38 -23.73 -13.27
N ASN A 138 -0.19 -22.85 -14.08
CA ASN A 138 -1.63 -22.68 -14.28
C ASN A 138 -2.38 -22.44 -12.95
N TYR A 139 -1.83 -21.64 -12.09
CA TYR A 139 -2.31 -21.40 -10.75
C TYR A 139 -3.74 -20.84 -10.74
N GLY A 140 -4.66 -21.62 -10.22
CA GLY A 140 -6.10 -21.33 -10.24
C GLY A 140 -6.71 -21.15 -8.85
N LEU A 141 -5.91 -20.85 -7.81
CA LEU A 141 -6.41 -20.61 -6.46
C LEU A 141 -7.46 -19.49 -6.49
N PRO A 142 -8.72 -19.76 -6.09
CA PRO A 142 -9.84 -18.85 -6.32
C PRO A 142 -9.89 -17.70 -5.30
N LEU A 143 -8.82 -16.91 -5.21
CA LEU A 143 -8.79 -15.72 -4.35
C LEU A 143 -9.77 -14.67 -4.87
N PHE A 144 -10.60 -14.16 -3.98
CA PHE A 144 -11.70 -13.26 -4.32
C PHE A 144 -11.27 -11.80 -4.38
N ASP A 145 -10.24 -11.42 -3.63
CA ASP A 145 -9.68 -10.06 -3.56
C ASP A 145 -8.71 -9.74 -4.72
N TYR A 146 -7.98 -10.73 -5.22
CA TYR A 146 -6.86 -10.49 -6.16
C TYR A 146 -7.24 -9.82 -7.48
N PRO A 147 -8.40 -10.10 -8.11
CA PRO A 147 -8.81 -9.31 -9.28
C PRO A 147 -9.06 -7.83 -8.96
N LEU A 148 -9.43 -7.46 -7.72
CA LEU A 148 -9.53 -6.06 -7.30
C LEU A 148 -8.14 -5.43 -7.15
N TRP A 149 -7.18 -6.17 -6.60
CA TRP A 149 -5.78 -5.72 -6.56
C TRP A 149 -5.20 -5.53 -7.95
N TRP A 150 -5.56 -6.41 -8.90
CA TRP A 150 -5.16 -6.20 -10.30
C TRP A 150 -5.68 -4.86 -10.86
N VAL A 151 -6.92 -4.49 -10.54
CA VAL A 151 -7.49 -3.19 -10.93
C VAL A 151 -6.71 -2.04 -10.28
N VAL A 152 -6.49 -2.08 -8.96
CA VAL A 152 -5.76 -1.04 -8.22
C VAL A 152 -4.34 -0.89 -8.77
N CYS A 153 -3.58 -1.97 -8.88
CA CYS A 153 -2.20 -1.95 -9.39
C CYS A 153 -2.13 -1.47 -10.85
N SER A 154 -3.13 -1.80 -11.67
CA SER A 154 -3.22 -1.30 -13.06
C SER A 154 -3.44 0.21 -13.13
N VAL A 155 -4.26 0.75 -12.23
CA VAL A 155 -4.45 2.20 -12.10
C VAL A 155 -3.15 2.86 -11.61
N ASP A 156 -2.52 2.33 -10.58
CA ASP A 156 -1.25 2.84 -10.05
C ASP A 156 -0.16 2.85 -11.12
N LEU A 157 -0.03 1.78 -11.91
CA LEU A 157 0.91 1.75 -13.05
C LEU A 157 0.70 2.95 -13.97
N VAL A 158 -0.55 3.26 -14.31
CA VAL A 158 -0.84 4.39 -15.21
C VAL A 158 -0.64 5.74 -14.53
N MET A 159 -1.05 5.87 -13.28
CA MET A 159 -0.92 7.11 -12.50
C MET A 159 0.55 7.48 -12.29
N TYR A 160 1.40 6.54 -11.92
CA TYR A 160 2.82 6.81 -11.67
C TYR A 160 3.64 6.93 -12.95
N THR A 161 3.35 6.14 -14.00
CA THR A 161 4.19 6.06 -15.19
C THR A 161 3.65 6.81 -16.41
N GLY A 162 2.40 7.25 -16.40
CA GLY A 162 1.75 7.87 -17.55
C GLY A 162 1.48 6.90 -18.70
N ASN A 163 1.60 5.58 -18.50
CA ASN A 163 1.44 4.58 -19.55
C ASN A 163 -0.03 4.38 -19.95
N THR A 164 -0.61 5.35 -20.61
CA THR A 164 -2.00 5.29 -21.09
C THR A 164 -2.21 4.22 -22.18
N SER A 165 -1.16 3.79 -22.89
CA SER A 165 -1.25 2.70 -23.86
C SER A 165 -1.58 1.36 -23.18
N TYR A 166 -1.03 1.12 -21.99
CA TYR A 166 -1.41 -0.03 -21.13
C TYR A 166 -2.91 0.03 -20.79
N ALA A 167 -3.39 1.16 -20.29
CA ALA A 167 -4.80 1.34 -19.95
C ALA A 167 -5.70 1.04 -21.16
N ASN A 168 -5.39 1.60 -22.32
CA ASN A 168 -6.16 1.38 -23.55
C ASN A 168 -6.18 -0.11 -23.98
N THR A 169 -5.06 -0.81 -23.81
CA THR A 169 -4.95 -2.23 -24.17
C THR A 169 -5.82 -3.10 -23.28
N TYR A 170 -5.79 -2.84 -21.97
CA TYR A 170 -6.42 -3.70 -20.95
C TYR A 170 -7.73 -3.13 -20.37
N TRP A 171 -8.28 -2.07 -20.97
CA TRP A 171 -9.52 -1.45 -20.51
C TRP A 171 -10.70 -2.42 -20.43
N ASN A 172 -10.83 -3.26 -21.46
CA ASN A 172 -11.89 -4.28 -21.50
C ASN A 172 -11.68 -5.37 -20.43
N THR A 173 -10.44 -5.71 -20.11
CA THR A 173 -10.12 -6.62 -19.00
C THR A 173 -10.59 -6.04 -17.66
N LEU A 174 -10.31 -4.75 -17.44
CA LEU A 174 -10.75 -4.02 -16.24
C LEU A 174 -12.29 -3.96 -16.15
N LYS A 175 -12.96 -3.60 -17.25
CA LYS A 175 -14.43 -3.60 -17.31
C LYS A 175 -15.02 -4.97 -17.02
N LYS A 176 -14.45 -6.02 -17.58
CA LYS A 176 -14.93 -7.38 -17.40
C LYS A 176 -14.77 -7.88 -15.95
N ALA A 177 -13.71 -7.46 -15.25
CA ALA A 177 -13.57 -7.72 -13.82
C ALA A 177 -14.65 -6.97 -13.02
N LEU A 178 -14.76 -5.64 -13.18
CA LEU A 178 -15.67 -4.81 -12.38
C LEU A 178 -17.14 -4.97 -12.74
N ASP A 179 -17.48 -4.97 -14.03
CA ASP A 179 -18.86 -5.00 -14.52
C ASP A 179 -19.38 -6.42 -14.80
N GLY A 180 -18.47 -7.39 -14.94
CA GLY A 180 -18.79 -8.81 -15.11
C GLY A 180 -18.70 -9.54 -13.78
N TYR A 181 -17.49 -9.92 -13.38
CA TYR A 181 -17.26 -10.81 -12.24
C TYR A 181 -17.83 -10.26 -10.93
N TYR A 182 -17.44 -9.04 -10.52
CA TYR A 182 -17.91 -8.49 -9.24
C TYR A 182 -19.37 -8.06 -9.27
N ALA A 183 -19.87 -7.55 -10.38
CA ALA A 183 -21.27 -7.24 -10.50
C ALA A 183 -22.16 -8.49 -10.38
N ALA A 184 -21.71 -9.63 -10.93
CA ALA A 184 -22.43 -10.91 -10.81
C ALA A 184 -22.35 -11.54 -9.39
N ASN A 185 -21.36 -11.17 -8.59
CA ASN A 185 -21.22 -11.59 -7.19
C ASN A 185 -21.76 -10.55 -6.19
N THR A 186 -22.52 -9.57 -6.66
CA THR A 186 -23.20 -8.58 -5.79
C THR A 186 -24.60 -9.09 -5.45
N ASP A 187 -24.92 -9.20 -4.16
CA ASP A 187 -26.25 -9.54 -3.71
C ASP A 187 -27.23 -8.39 -3.97
N SER A 188 -28.31 -8.67 -4.69
CA SER A 188 -29.27 -7.64 -5.08
C SER A 188 -30.11 -7.09 -3.92
N ALA A 189 -30.21 -7.81 -2.80
CA ALA A 189 -30.98 -7.38 -1.65
C ALA A 189 -30.21 -6.38 -0.78
N THR A 190 -28.91 -6.57 -0.63
CA THR A 190 -28.05 -5.72 0.20
C THR A 190 -27.22 -4.73 -0.60
N GLY A 191 -26.93 -5.04 -1.87
CA GLY A 191 -25.99 -4.28 -2.71
C GLY A 191 -24.53 -4.55 -2.39
N LEU A 192 -24.21 -5.54 -1.55
CA LEU A 192 -22.88 -5.92 -1.15
C LEU A 192 -22.36 -7.08 -1.99
N LEU A 193 -21.02 -7.12 -2.19
CA LEU A 193 -20.38 -8.34 -2.66
C LEU A 193 -20.61 -9.46 -1.65
N TYR A 194 -20.91 -10.63 -2.16
CA TYR A 194 -21.17 -11.80 -1.36
C TYR A 194 -20.31 -12.99 -1.83
N LYS A 195 -19.41 -13.46 -0.96
CA LYS A 195 -18.62 -14.66 -1.22
C LYS A 195 -19.40 -15.89 -0.74
N ASN A 196 -19.82 -16.72 -1.69
CA ASN A 196 -20.76 -17.82 -1.43
C ASN A 196 -20.12 -19.10 -0.84
N ASP A 197 -18.82 -19.28 -1.03
CA ASP A 197 -18.11 -20.44 -0.50
C ASP A 197 -17.30 -20.09 0.77
N THR A 198 -16.91 -21.11 1.53
CA THR A 198 -16.11 -21.00 2.75
C THR A 198 -14.62 -21.32 2.53
N GLY A 199 -14.18 -21.41 1.28
CA GLY A 199 -12.78 -21.62 0.93
C GLY A 199 -11.96 -20.33 1.10
N TYR A 200 -10.66 -20.43 0.83
CA TYR A 200 -9.78 -19.28 0.84
C TYR A 200 -10.27 -18.19 -0.10
N GLY A 201 -10.17 -16.94 0.34
CA GLY A 201 -10.72 -15.82 -0.43
C GLY A 201 -9.79 -14.64 -0.55
N ASP A 202 -8.67 -14.62 0.17
CA ASP A 202 -7.81 -13.46 0.27
C ASP A 202 -6.33 -13.81 0.54
N TYR A 203 -5.50 -12.77 0.57
CA TYR A 203 -4.06 -12.81 0.78
C TYR A 203 -3.62 -13.48 2.09
N ALA A 204 -4.48 -13.52 3.11
CA ALA A 204 -4.20 -14.16 4.39
C ALA A 204 -4.73 -15.61 4.47
N PHE A 205 -5.27 -16.12 3.35
CA PHE A 205 -5.86 -17.46 3.22
C PHE A 205 -6.96 -17.75 4.26
N LEU A 206 -7.72 -16.73 4.62
CA LEU A 206 -8.80 -16.84 5.58
C LEU A 206 -10.05 -17.48 4.95
N PRO A 207 -10.73 -18.41 5.64
CA PRO A 207 -11.96 -19.06 5.17
C PRO A 207 -13.18 -18.13 5.39
N ARG A 208 -13.13 -16.91 4.85
CA ARG A 208 -14.19 -15.92 4.94
C ARG A 208 -15.30 -16.19 3.93
N SER A 209 -16.53 -15.98 4.34
CA SER A 209 -17.71 -16.08 3.47
C SER A 209 -18.76 -15.04 3.86
N GLY A 210 -19.73 -14.80 2.98
CA GLY A 210 -20.76 -13.80 3.19
C GLY A 210 -20.35 -12.40 2.71
N PRO A 211 -20.97 -11.35 3.28
CA PRO A 211 -20.71 -9.96 2.91
C PRO A 211 -19.48 -9.41 3.66
N VAL A 212 -18.30 -9.97 3.39
CA VAL A 212 -17.05 -9.62 4.06
C VAL A 212 -16.71 -8.15 3.84
N THR A 213 -16.41 -7.44 4.92
CA THR A 213 -16.12 -6.00 4.89
C THR A 213 -14.91 -5.69 4.03
N TYR A 214 -13.84 -6.46 4.15
CA TYR A 214 -12.62 -6.28 3.37
C TYR A 214 -12.88 -6.33 1.86
N TYR A 215 -13.60 -7.32 1.36
CA TYR A 215 -13.90 -7.42 -0.08
C TYR A 215 -14.75 -6.27 -0.58
N ASN A 216 -15.71 -5.82 0.21
CA ASN A 216 -16.57 -4.70 -0.12
C ASN A 216 -15.83 -3.35 -0.07
N ALA A 217 -15.01 -3.13 0.94
CA ALA A 217 -14.17 -1.94 1.04
C ALA A 217 -13.16 -1.85 -0.11
N LEU A 218 -12.50 -2.97 -0.44
CA LEU A 218 -11.58 -3.06 -1.57
C LEU A 218 -12.30 -2.86 -2.92
N TYR A 219 -13.55 -3.33 -3.03
CA TYR A 219 -14.36 -3.08 -4.23
C TYR A 219 -14.69 -1.60 -4.40
N VAL A 220 -15.09 -0.91 -3.32
CA VAL A 220 -15.30 0.55 -3.34
C VAL A 220 -14.01 1.27 -3.75
N HIS A 221 -12.88 0.87 -3.18
CA HIS A 221 -11.58 1.43 -3.49
C HIS A 221 -11.20 1.25 -4.97
N ALA A 222 -11.30 0.03 -5.49
CA ALA A 222 -11.01 -0.30 -6.89
C ALA A 222 -11.94 0.44 -7.88
N LEU A 223 -13.23 0.55 -7.57
CA LEU A 223 -14.20 1.30 -8.37
C LEU A 223 -13.86 2.80 -8.39
N SER A 224 -13.48 3.38 -7.26
CA SER A 224 -13.09 4.79 -7.13
C SER A 224 -11.82 5.08 -7.93
N TYR A 225 -10.82 4.22 -7.82
CA TYR A 225 -9.57 4.32 -8.59
C TYR A 225 -9.82 4.19 -10.10
N ALA A 226 -10.60 3.20 -10.52
CA ALA A 226 -10.96 3.01 -11.93
C ALA A 226 -11.78 4.19 -12.48
N SER A 227 -12.67 4.77 -11.66
CA SER A 227 -13.44 5.97 -12.02
C SER A 227 -12.54 7.19 -12.22
N GLN A 228 -11.56 7.40 -11.34
CA GLN A 228 -10.59 8.49 -11.47
C GLN A 228 -9.75 8.34 -12.74
N LEU A 229 -9.27 7.14 -13.03
CA LEU A 229 -8.54 6.86 -14.27
C LEU A 229 -9.43 7.08 -15.49
N ALA A 230 -10.68 6.60 -15.48
CA ALA A 230 -11.65 6.81 -16.55
C ALA A 230 -11.87 8.30 -16.84
N THR A 231 -12.03 9.10 -15.79
CA THR A 231 -12.14 10.57 -15.89
C THR A 231 -10.91 11.16 -16.57
N SER A 232 -9.71 10.74 -16.16
CA SER A 232 -8.44 11.22 -16.71
C SER A 232 -8.26 10.84 -18.20
N LEU A 233 -8.89 9.77 -18.64
CA LEU A 233 -8.89 9.29 -20.03
C LEU A 233 -10.08 9.80 -20.86
N GLY A 234 -10.99 10.57 -20.28
CA GLY A 234 -12.20 11.09 -20.94
C GLY A 234 -13.29 10.04 -21.16
N LEU A 235 -13.24 8.91 -20.43
CA LEU A 235 -14.22 7.82 -20.52
C LEU A 235 -15.37 8.04 -19.51
N ASN A 236 -16.13 9.10 -19.72
CA ASN A 236 -17.09 9.63 -18.76
C ASN A 236 -18.19 8.64 -18.33
N ASP A 237 -18.71 7.83 -19.26
CA ASP A 237 -19.74 6.83 -18.97
C ASP A 237 -19.25 5.76 -17.99
N ASP A 238 -17.99 5.31 -18.15
CA ASP A 238 -17.36 4.35 -17.25
C ASP A 238 -17.07 5.01 -15.90
N ALA A 239 -16.59 6.25 -15.89
CA ALA A 239 -16.32 7.03 -14.69
C ALA A 239 -17.59 7.20 -13.82
N GLU A 240 -18.69 7.66 -14.42
CA GLU A 240 -19.97 7.87 -13.73
C GLU A 240 -20.55 6.55 -13.18
N ARG A 241 -20.52 5.51 -14.01
CA ARG A 241 -21.03 4.19 -13.62
C ARG A 241 -20.28 3.63 -12.40
N TRP A 242 -18.95 3.71 -12.39
CA TRP A 242 -18.14 3.17 -11.30
C TRP A 242 -18.21 4.04 -10.05
N SER A 243 -18.18 5.38 -10.17
CA SER A 243 -18.34 6.26 -9.01
C SER A 243 -19.71 6.10 -8.33
N SER A 244 -20.78 5.96 -9.14
CA SER A 244 -22.13 5.72 -8.63
C SER A 244 -22.22 4.37 -7.90
N ARG A 245 -21.58 3.32 -8.45
CA ARG A 245 -21.54 2.00 -7.81
C ARG A 245 -20.69 2.03 -6.54
N ALA A 246 -19.54 2.67 -6.54
CA ALA A 246 -18.71 2.86 -5.34
C ALA A 246 -19.50 3.52 -4.21
N SER A 247 -20.19 4.61 -4.52
CA SER A 247 -21.07 5.30 -3.55
C SER A 247 -22.19 4.39 -3.02
N SER A 248 -22.79 3.58 -3.87
CA SER A 248 -23.88 2.68 -3.46
C SER A 248 -23.39 1.55 -2.56
N VAL A 249 -22.27 0.90 -2.93
CA VAL A 249 -21.65 -0.16 -2.12
C VAL A 249 -21.13 0.39 -0.80
N GLY A 250 -20.50 1.58 -0.79
CA GLY A 250 -20.02 2.22 0.43
C GLY A 250 -21.15 2.52 1.43
N LYS A 251 -22.28 3.02 0.94
CA LYS A 251 -23.48 3.24 1.79
C LYS A 251 -24.06 1.94 2.32
N ALA A 252 -24.11 0.90 1.49
CA ALA A 252 -24.57 -0.42 1.91
C ALA A 252 -23.63 -1.00 2.98
N LEU A 253 -22.32 -0.88 2.78
CA LEU A 253 -21.32 -1.35 3.74
C LEU A 253 -21.45 -0.67 5.10
N LEU A 254 -21.58 0.66 5.12
CA LEU A 254 -21.80 1.42 6.35
C LEU A 254 -23.14 1.04 7.03
N SER A 255 -24.18 0.75 6.24
CA SER A 255 -25.51 0.40 6.77
C SER A 255 -25.58 -1.01 7.36
N HIS A 256 -24.85 -1.97 6.77
CA HIS A 256 -24.99 -3.40 7.10
C HIS A 256 -23.87 -3.92 7.99
N ASN A 257 -22.63 -3.47 7.77
CA ASN A 257 -21.46 -4.06 8.42
C ASN A 257 -20.87 -3.22 9.56
N PHE A 258 -21.37 -2.00 9.79
CA PHE A 258 -20.83 -1.14 10.84
C PHE A 258 -21.41 -1.49 12.21
N ASP A 259 -20.53 -1.88 13.15
CA ASP A 259 -20.90 -2.12 14.55
C ASP A 259 -20.92 -0.81 15.33
N GLN A 260 -22.14 -0.32 15.57
CA GLN A 260 -22.36 0.91 16.35
C GLN A 260 -21.89 0.78 17.82
N SER A 261 -21.75 -0.44 18.33
CA SER A 261 -21.40 -0.66 19.75
C SER A 261 -19.93 -0.37 20.06
N VAL A 262 -19.05 -0.60 19.07
CA VAL A 262 -17.60 -0.35 19.20
C VAL A 262 -17.13 0.76 18.26
N GLY A 263 -17.91 1.09 17.23
CA GLY A 263 -17.57 2.11 16.25
C GLY A 263 -16.56 1.64 15.20
N ALA A 264 -16.66 0.37 14.78
CA ALA A 264 -15.81 -0.23 13.75
C ALA A 264 -16.64 -1.19 12.89
N PHE A 265 -16.11 -1.61 11.73
CA PHE A 265 -16.78 -2.60 10.88
C PHE A 265 -16.49 -4.02 11.37
N TYR A 266 -17.55 -4.86 11.45
CA TYR A 266 -17.40 -6.30 11.57
C TYR A 266 -16.54 -6.87 10.44
N ASP A 267 -15.88 -8.01 10.65
CA ASP A 267 -15.27 -8.78 9.55
C ASP A 267 -16.29 -9.15 8.45
N GLY A 268 -17.53 -9.40 8.86
CA GLY A 268 -18.71 -9.44 7.99
C GLY A 268 -19.28 -10.82 7.71
N GLY A 269 -18.62 -11.89 8.15
CA GLY A 269 -19.10 -13.27 8.04
C GLY A 269 -19.72 -13.81 9.34
N PRO A 270 -20.40 -14.97 9.28
CA PRO A 270 -20.90 -15.64 10.49
C PRO A 270 -19.74 -16.22 11.31
N CYS A 271 -19.93 -16.28 12.63
CA CYS A 271 -19.04 -17.08 13.46
C CYS A 271 -19.08 -18.58 13.07
N PRO A 272 -18.00 -19.36 13.31
CA PRO A 272 -18.00 -20.78 13.06
C PRO A 272 -19.18 -21.48 13.73
N GLY A 273 -19.97 -22.21 12.92
CA GLY A 273 -21.17 -22.90 13.39
C GLY A 273 -22.42 -22.04 13.59
N ALA A 274 -22.37 -20.72 13.35
CA ALA A 274 -23.52 -19.85 13.41
C ALA A 274 -24.34 -19.88 12.10
N ALA A 275 -25.59 -19.42 12.18
CA ALA A 275 -26.46 -19.36 11.01
C ALA A 275 -25.94 -18.34 9.99
N ALA A 276 -26.14 -18.64 8.71
CA ALA A 276 -25.86 -17.67 7.64
C ALA A 276 -26.69 -16.39 7.85
N GLY A 277 -26.07 -15.23 7.57
CA GLY A 277 -26.71 -13.90 7.73
C GLY A 277 -26.55 -13.29 9.13
N THR A 278 -25.80 -13.94 10.04
CA THR A 278 -25.38 -13.32 11.31
C THR A 278 -23.94 -12.84 11.17
N TYR A 279 -23.59 -11.72 11.79
CA TYR A 279 -22.20 -11.27 11.87
C TYR A 279 -21.51 -11.83 13.12
N CYS A 280 -20.30 -12.30 12.93
CA CYS A 280 -19.44 -12.63 14.05
C CYS A 280 -18.97 -11.33 14.71
N ASN A 281 -18.93 -11.30 16.05
CA ASN A 281 -18.41 -10.13 16.79
C ASN A 281 -16.86 -10.15 16.76
N VAL A 282 -16.35 -9.90 15.60
CA VAL A 282 -14.90 -9.79 15.30
C VAL A 282 -14.72 -8.69 14.26
N HIS A 283 -13.70 -7.88 14.43
CA HIS A 283 -13.34 -6.80 13.55
C HIS A 283 -11.95 -7.08 12.98
N SER A 284 -11.73 -6.73 11.70
CA SER A 284 -10.47 -6.98 10.99
C SER A 284 -9.76 -5.68 10.62
N GLN A 285 -8.43 -5.72 10.64
CA GLN A 285 -7.57 -4.61 10.26
C GLN A 285 -7.82 -4.17 8.81
N ASP A 286 -7.87 -5.13 7.90
CA ASP A 286 -8.00 -4.90 6.45
C ASP A 286 -9.32 -4.23 6.07
N GLY A 287 -10.45 -4.76 6.55
CA GLY A 287 -11.77 -4.21 6.26
C GLY A 287 -11.90 -2.76 6.73
N ASN A 288 -11.47 -2.48 7.95
CA ASN A 288 -11.56 -1.16 8.56
C ASN A 288 -10.61 -0.15 7.90
N SER A 289 -9.36 -0.53 7.65
CA SER A 289 -8.36 0.36 7.05
C SER A 289 -8.71 0.75 5.62
N ILE A 290 -9.11 -0.23 4.80
CA ILE A 290 -9.47 0.03 3.40
C ILE A 290 -10.80 0.78 3.30
N ALA A 291 -11.78 0.56 4.20
CA ALA A 291 -13.02 1.33 4.22
C ALA A 291 -12.75 2.84 4.45
N ILE A 292 -11.79 3.19 5.30
CA ILE A 292 -11.36 4.58 5.51
C ILE A 292 -10.74 5.14 4.21
N LEU A 293 -9.76 4.45 3.64
CA LEU A 293 -9.06 4.89 2.42
C LEU A 293 -9.97 4.96 1.20
N ALA A 294 -11.00 4.12 1.15
CA ALA A 294 -12.02 4.14 0.10
C ALA A 294 -13.06 5.27 0.26
N GLY A 295 -13.00 6.05 1.35
CA GLY A 295 -13.94 7.13 1.64
C GLY A 295 -15.34 6.66 2.02
N VAL A 296 -15.47 5.45 2.56
CA VAL A 296 -16.73 4.92 3.09
C VAL A 296 -17.16 5.66 4.35
N THR A 297 -16.19 6.12 5.13
CA THR A 297 -16.38 6.83 6.40
C THR A 297 -15.99 8.31 6.27
N ASN A 298 -16.57 9.15 7.12
CA ASN A 298 -16.12 10.53 7.30
C ASN A 298 -14.99 10.59 8.35
N ASP A 299 -14.33 11.75 8.49
CA ASP A 299 -13.18 11.94 9.38
C ASP A 299 -13.46 11.53 10.84
N THR A 300 -14.63 11.88 11.36
CA THR A 300 -15.03 11.53 12.74
C THR A 300 -15.15 10.03 12.92
N THR A 301 -15.80 9.34 12.00
CA THR A 301 -15.94 7.87 12.03
C THR A 301 -14.60 7.20 11.79
N SER A 302 -13.78 7.73 10.89
CA SER A 302 -12.42 7.23 10.63
C SER A 302 -11.54 7.31 11.87
N ALA A 303 -11.54 8.45 12.56
CA ALA A 303 -10.81 8.61 13.80
C ALA A 303 -11.29 7.63 14.90
N GLN A 304 -12.61 7.45 15.03
CA GLN A 304 -13.20 6.50 15.99
C GLN A 304 -12.76 5.06 15.71
N ILE A 305 -12.77 4.62 14.45
CA ILE A 305 -12.28 3.30 14.04
C ILE A 305 -10.81 3.13 14.42
N LEU A 306 -9.97 4.11 14.09
CA LEU A 306 -8.53 4.04 14.32
C LEU A 306 -8.18 4.08 15.80
N ASP A 307 -8.91 4.84 16.62
CA ASP A 307 -8.74 4.86 18.09
C ASP A 307 -9.17 3.51 18.69
N TYR A 308 -10.30 2.95 18.26
CA TYR A 308 -10.71 1.61 18.66
C TYR A 308 -9.63 0.58 18.32
N TRP A 309 -9.11 0.61 17.10
CA TRP A 309 -8.11 -0.33 16.61
C TRP A 309 -6.82 -0.27 17.41
N GLN A 310 -6.31 0.93 17.65
CA GLN A 310 -5.12 1.14 18.50
C GLN A 310 -5.30 0.54 19.90
N ASN A 311 -6.48 0.72 20.50
CA ASN A 311 -6.75 0.24 21.85
C ASN A 311 -6.95 -1.28 21.92
N ALA A 312 -7.55 -1.88 20.89
CA ALA A 312 -7.94 -3.30 20.89
C ALA A 312 -6.83 -4.24 20.43
N THR A 313 -5.93 -3.80 19.53
CA THR A 313 -5.04 -4.71 18.80
C THR A 313 -3.55 -4.40 18.93
N SER A 314 -3.17 -3.32 19.61
CA SER A 314 -1.78 -2.86 19.70
C SER A 314 -0.86 -3.91 20.30
N GLN A 315 0.23 -4.23 19.57
CA GLN A 315 1.35 -5.06 20.02
C GLN A 315 2.64 -4.24 19.98
N GLY A 316 3.71 -4.73 20.60
CA GLY A 316 5.02 -4.08 20.53
C GLY A 316 5.64 -4.05 19.12
N TYR A 317 5.06 -4.78 18.17
CA TYR A 317 5.53 -4.97 16.79
C TYR A 317 4.49 -4.59 15.73
N GLY A 318 3.52 -3.74 16.06
CA GLY A 318 2.45 -3.27 15.17
C GLY A 318 1.07 -3.58 15.73
N ASN A 319 0.02 -3.38 14.94
CA ASN A 319 -1.35 -3.72 15.32
C ASN A 319 -1.74 -5.10 14.75
N ALA A 320 -2.38 -5.93 15.58
CA ALA A 320 -2.78 -7.27 15.19
C ALA A 320 -3.91 -7.27 14.16
N PHE A 321 -4.03 -8.36 13.40
CA PHE A 321 -4.97 -8.50 12.30
C PHE A 321 -6.45 -8.57 12.74
N TYR A 322 -6.75 -9.26 13.85
CA TYR A 322 -8.08 -9.31 14.47
C TYR A 322 -8.06 -8.78 15.90
N ASP A 323 -9.16 -8.21 16.33
CA ASP A 323 -9.40 -7.84 17.72
C ASP A 323 -9.79 -9.03 18.61
N SER A 324 -10.06 -10.19 18.02
CA SER A 324 -10.54 -11.38 18.71
C SER A 324 -10.00 -12.67 18.06
N SER A 325 -9.88 -13.73 18.86
CA SER A 325 -9.48 -15.06 18.40
C SER A 325 -10.64 -15.93 17.87
N ILE A 326 -11.87 -15.41 17.83
CA ILE A 326 -13.08 -16.23 17.57
C ILE A 326 -13.05 -16.86 16.18
N LEU A 327 -12.60 -16.13 15.14
CA LEU A 327 -12.59 -16.65 13.77
C LEU A 327 -11.41 -17.60 13.49
N SER A 328 -10.33 -17.52 14.24
CA SER A 328 -9.14 -18.33 14.03
C SER A 328 -8.44 -18.68 15.36
N PRO A 329 -9.06 -19.49 16.22
CA PRO A 329 -8.53 -19.73 17.58
C PRO A 329 -7.18 -20.46 17.60
N GLY A 330 -6.81 -21.18 16.53
CA GLY A 330 -5.54 -21.89 16.42
C GLY A 330 -4.40 -21.04 15.85
N ASP A 331 -4.70 -20.03 15.05
CA ASP A 331 -3.71 -19.29 14.25
C ASP A 331 -3.28 -17.97 14.89
N GLN A 332 -3.91 -17.59 15.99
CA GLN A 332 -3.58 -16.42 16.79
C GLN A 332 -3.54 -15.08 15.99
N PHE A 333 -4.47 -14.89 15.06
CA PHE A 333 -4.57 -13.66 14.27
C PHE A 333 -4.82 -12.40 15.12
N ASN A 334 -5.27 -12.56 16.34
CA ASN A 334 -5.39 -11.47 17.32
C ASN A 334 -4.05 -11.04 17.96
N SER A 335 -2.95 -11.64 17.52
CA SER A 335 -1.57 -11.25 17.90
C SER A 335 -0.59 -11.35 16.72
N ARG A 336 -1.08 -11.70 15.54
CA ARG A 336 -0.32 -11.73 14.28
C ARG A 336 -0.44 -10.40 13.56
N VAL A 337 0.67 -9.88 13.04
CA VAL A 337 0.74 -8.63 12.28
C VAL A 337 1.15 -8.94 10.85
N TYR A 338 0.37 -8.45 9.89
CA TYR A 338 0.70 -8.48 8.48
C TYR A 338 1.15 -7.09 8.02
N ALA A 339 2.41 -6.96 7.68
CA ALA A 339 2.96 -5.68 7.22
C ALA A 339 2.26 -5.16 5.96
N PHE A 340 1.74 -6.06 5.10
CA PHE A 340 0.93 -5.71 3.95
C PHE A 340 -0.24 -4.81 4.32
N ILE A 341 -1.11 -5.29 5.22
CA ILE A 341 -2.31 -4.53 5.58
C ILE A 341 -2.02 -3.39 6.55
N SER A 342 -0.95 -3.49 7.33
CA SER A 342 -0.49 -2.39 8.19
C SER A 342 -0.09 -1.15 7.38
N TYR A 343 0.42 -1.32 6.15
CA TYR A 343 0.60 -0.19 5.23
C TYR A 343 -0.70 0.60 5.03
N PHE A 344 -1.81 -0.08 4.76
CA PHE A 344 -3.10 0.57 4.53
C PHE A 344 -3.66 1.20 5.81
N GLU A 345 -3.46 0.57 6.97
CA GLU A 345 -3.84 1.19 8.25
C GLU A 345 -3.04 2.46 8.53
N ILE A 346 -1.71 2.41 8.41
CA ILE A 346 -0.85 3.59 8.62
C ILE A 346 -1.21 4.70 7.62
N ALA A 347 -1.48 4.34 6.36
CA ALA A 347 -1.96 5.28 5.35
C ALA A 347 -3.31 5.91 5.72
N ALA A 348 -4.25 5.12 6.27
CA ALA A 348 -5.53 5.60 6.76
C ALA A 348 -5.36 6.57 7.95
N ARG A 349 -4.41 6.28 8.86
CA ARG A 349 -4.06 7.18 9.96
C ARG A 349 -3.50 8.51 9.45
N PHE A 350 -2.55 8.49 8.54
CA PHE A 350 -2.02 9.72 7.94
C PHE A 350 -3.08 10.52 7.17
N ALA A 351 -4.05 9.85 6.57
CA ALA A 351 -5.13 10.50 5.84
C ALA A 351 -6.24 11.07 6.74
N THR A 352 -6.32 10.63 8.01
CA THR A 352 -7.35 11.06 8.95
C THR A 352 -6.86 12.20 9.83
N PRO A 353 -7.53 13.36 9.86
CA PRO A 353 -7.13 14.48 10.70
C PRO A 353 -6.94 14.08 12.17
N GLY A 354 -5.84 14.53 12.78
CA GLY A 354 -5.51 14.25 14.18
C GLY A 354 -4.87 12.89 14.46
N GLN A 355 -4.73 12.00 13.45
CA GLN A 355 -4.19 10.65 13.64
C GLN A 355 -2.70 10.49 13.25
N ALA A 356 -2.02 11.57 12.86
CA ALA A 356 -0.62 11.51 12.44
C ALA A 356 0.32 10.92 13.50
N SER A 357 0.14 11.26 14.79
CA SER A 357 0.93 10.68 15.89
C SER A 357 0.79 9.16 15.97
N SER A 358 -0.42 8.64 15.85
CA SER A 358 -0.67 7.19 15.89
C SER A 358 -0.15 6.49 14.63
N ALA A 359 -0.12 7.18 13.47
CA ALA A 359 0.51 6.68 12.26
C ALA A 359 2.03 6.46 12.45
N PHE A 360 2.73 7.47 12.98
CA PHE A 360 4.16 7.35 13.29
C PHE A 360 4.45 6.33 14.39
N ASP A 361 3.59 6.22 15.40
CA ASP A 361 3.74 5.21 16.46
C ASP A 361 3.70 3.79 15.86
N GLU A 362 2.67 3.49 15.06
CA GLU A 362 2.56 2.17 14.45
C GLU A 362 3.68 1.89 13.44
N LEU A 363 4.04 2.87 12.62
CA LEU A 363 5.16 2.76 11.68
C LEU A 363 6.46 2.42 12.43
N ARG A 364 6.76 3.10 13.55
CA ARG A 364 7.94 2.84 14.36
C ARG A 364 7.88 1.48 15.06
N ARG A 365 6.73 1.04 15.56
CA ARG A 365 6.58 -0.30 16.14
C ARG A 365 6.80 -1.39 15.12
N LEU A 366 6.20 -1.26 13.93
CA LEU A 366 6.30 -2.27 12.87
C LEU A 366 7.71 -2.35 12.29
N TYR A 367 8.19 -1.26 11.71
CA TYR A 367 9.48 -1.25 11.01
C TYR A 367 10.67 -1.29 11.98
N GLY A 368 10.57 -0.61 13.13
CA GLY A 368 11.58 -0.68 14.18
C GLY A 368 11.72 -2.09 14.77
N TRP A 369 10.62 -2.85 14.86
CA TRP A 369 10.72 -4.27 15.23
C TRP A 369 11.54 -5.06 14.23
N MET A 370 11.21 -4.97 12.95
CA MET A 370 11.95 -5.68 11.89
C MET A 370 13.41 -5.25 11.83
N ALA A 371 13.71 -3.96 11.95
CA ALA A 371 15.06 -3.41 11.94
C ALA A 371 15.91 -3.81 13.15
N SER A 372 15.28 -4.15 14.28
CA SER A 372 15.98 -4.58 15.51
C SER A 372 16.16 -6.10 15.63
N HIS A 373 15.61 -6.89 14.71
CA HIS A 373 15.66 -8.36 14.72
C HIS A 373 16.26 -8.87 13.40
N ASP A 374 17.01 -9.99 13.47
CA ASP A 374 17.67 -10.59 12.29
C ASP A 374 16.65 -10.93 11.18
N PRO A 375 16.90 -10.53 9.91
CA PRO A 375 18.12 -9.99 9.33
C PRO A 375 18.33 -8.46 9.42
N GLN A 376 17.44 -7.70 10.04
CA GLN A 376 17.50 -6.26 10.32
C GLN A 376 17.26 -5.34 9.11
N ILE A 377 17.76 -5.67 7.93
CA ILE A 377 17.79 -4.81 6.73
C ILE A 377 16.75 -5.19 5.67
N THR A 378 15.87 -6.15 5.95
CA THR A 378 14.81 -6.56 5.02
C THR A 378 13.47 -6.61 5.72
N MET A 379 12.40 -6.39 4.96
CA MET A 379 11.03 -6.38 5.47
C MET A 379 10.45 -7.79 5.46
N TRP A 380 9.87 -8.20 6.58
CA TRP A 380 9.34 -9.55 6.77
C TRP A 380 7.93 -9.68 6.21
N GLU A 381 7.59 -10.85 5.70
CA GLU A 381 6.26 -11.20 5.22
C GLU A 381 5.17 -10.99 6.29
N GLY A 382 5.43 -11.41 7.52
CA GLY A 382 4.55 -11.22 8.65
C GLY A 382 5.22 -11.54 9.99
N ILE A 383 4.66 -10.97 11.05
CA ILE A 383 5.12 -11.09 12.43
C ILE A 383 4.07 -11.90 13.20
N GLY A 384 4.49 -13.00 13.77
CA GLY A 384 3.65 -13.89 14.56
C GLY A 384 3.53 -13.45 16.02
N PRO A 385 2.83 -14.25 16.83
CA PRO A 385 2.72 -14.03 18.26
C PRO A 385 4.09 -13.85 18.93
N SER A 386 4.17 -12.92 19.87
CA SER A 386 5.42 -12.56 20.58
C SER A 386 6.52 -11.94 19.69
N GLY A 387 6.18 -11.50 18.46
CA GLY A 387 7.12 -10.85 17.56
C GLY A 387 8.03 -11.78 16.77
N ALA A 388 7.83 -13.09 16.83
CA ALA A 388 8.56 -14.06 16.01
C ALA A 388 8.10 -14.03 14.54
N PRO A 389 8.91 -14.49 13.58
CA PRO A 389 8.43 -14.72 12.20
C PRO A 389 7.18 -15.60 12.20
N TYR A 390 6.11 -15.21 11.49
CA TYR A 390 4.77 -15.76 11.69
C TYR A 390 4.62 -17.24 11.30
N GLU A 391 5.45 -17.74 10.41
CA GLU A 391 5.56 -19.15 10.03
C GLU A 391 6.92 -19.76 10.41
N GLY A 392 7.58 -19.19 11.43
CA GLY A 392 8.89 -19.65 11.87
C GLY A 392 9.94 -19.55 10.76
N ALA A 393 10.75 -20.57 10.58
CA ALA A 393 11.79 -20.60 9.55
C ALA A 393 11.25 -20.58 8.10
N PHE A 394 9.95 -20.78 7.92
CA PHE A 394 9.30 -20.74 6.61
C PHE A 394 8.93 -19.33 6.17
N THR A 395 8.78 -18.39 7.08
CA THR A 395 8.48 -16.98 6.77
C THR A 395 9.49 -16.40 5.77
N SER A 396 8.99 -15.73 4.74
CA SER A 396 9.85 -14.92 3.87
C SER A 396 10.34 -13.70 4.65
N MET A 397 11.67 -13.59 4.81
CA MET A 397 12.31 -12.51 5.55
C MET A 397 12.73 -11.35 4.65
N ALA A 398 12.40 -11.40 3.35
CA ALA A 398 12.53 -10.33 2.38
C ALA A 398 11.31 -10.39 1.45
N HIS A 399 10.27 -9.62 1.76
CA HIS A 399 8.96 -9.73 1.13
C HIS A 399 8.45 -8.37 0.64
N GLY A 400 8.16 -8.28 -0.66
CA GLY A 400 7.84 -7.04 -1.35
C GLY A 400 6.62 -6.31 -0.78
N TRP A 401 5.57 -7.01 -0.39
CA TRP A 401 4.35 -6.40 0.15
C TRP A 401 4.56 -5.64 1.48
N SER A 402 5.71 -5.87 2.14
CA SER A 402 6.02 -5.25 3.43
C SER A 402 6.79 -3.92 3.30
N THR A 403 7.07 -3.48 2.08
CA THR A 403 7.89 -2.27 1.84
C THR A 403 7.09 -0.97 1.90
N GLY A 404 5.95 -0.99 2.53
CA GLY A 404 5.03 0.14 2.67
C GLY A 404 5.63 1.40 3.30
N VAL A 405 6.73 1.29 4.04
CA VAL A 405 7.46 2.44 4.58
C VAL A 405 7.87 3.43 3.49
N VAL A 406 8.23 2.95 2.30
CA VAL A 406 8.65 3.80 1.17
C VAL A 406 7.50 4.67 0.67
N PRO A 407 6.35 4.12 0.23
CA PRO A 407 5.22 4.96 -0.20
C PRO A 407 4.57 5.74 0.95
N LEU A 408 4.67 5.29 2.22
CA LEU A 408 4.19 6.07 3.37
C LEU A 408 5.01 7.34 3.57
N LEU A 409 6.33 7.23 3.66
CA LEU A 409 7.20 8.39 3.89
C LEU A 409 7.20 9.33 2.69
N THR A 410 7.27 8.82 1.47
CA THR A 410 7.20 9.65 0.26
C THR A 410 5.81 10.27 0.05
N GLY A 411 4.75 9.49 0.20
CA GLY A 411 3.38 9.95 -0.09
C GLY A 411 2.74 10.78 1.01
N TYR A 412 3.25 10.72 2.26
CA TYR A 412 2.69 11.48 3.37
C TYR A 412 3.71 12.41 4.03
N VAL A 413 4.95 12.00 4.29
CA VAL A 413 5.93 12.88 4.95
C VAL A 413 6.49 13.91 3.97
N LEU A 414 6.85 13.52 2.73
CA LEU A 414 7.06 14.49 1.64
C LEU A 414 5.74 14.98 1.05
N GLY A 415 4.71 14.16 1.11
CA GLY A 415 3.36 14.48 0.65
C GLY A 415 3.14 14.37 -0.85
N VAL A 416 4.03 13.75 -1.62
CA VAL A 416 3.99 13.72 -3.10
C VAL A 416 3.11 12.59 -3.61
N LYS A 417 2.06 12.93 -4.36
CA LYS A 417 1.14 11.95 -5.00
C LYS A 417 0.72 12.41 -6.40
N PRO A 418 0.56 11.47 -7.36
CA PRO A 418 -0.01 11.82 -8.66
C PRO A 418 -1.51 12.13 -8.53
N GLN A 419 -1.98 13.13 -9.29
CA GLN A 419 -3.40 13.44 -9.44
C GLN A 419 -3.94 13.05 -10.82
N SER A 420 -3.04 12.93 -11.80
CA SER A 420 -3.35 12.44 -13.14
C SER A 420 -2.19 11.61 -13.69
N PRO A 421 -2.42 10.80 -14.74
CA PRO A 421 -1.43 9.90 -15.30
C PRO A 421 -0.06 10.55 -15.52
N GLY A 422 0.97 9.94 -14.95
CA GLY A 422 2.37 10.36 -15.07
C GLY A 422 2.68 11.69 -14.39
N PHE A 423 2.00 12.05 -13.32
CA PHE A 423 2.22 13.31 -12.60
C PHE A 423 2.05 14.58 -13.46
N LYS A 424 1.25 14.54 -14.52
CA LYS A 424 0.90 15.77 -15.27
C LYS A 424 0.25 16.79 -14.35
N THR A 425 -0.57 16.29 -13.45
CA THR A 425 -0.98 17.05 -12.25
C THR A 425 -0.61 16.24 -11.01
N TRP A 426 -0.20 16.94 -9.96
CA TRP A 426 0.31 16.39 -8.72
C TRP A 426 -0.27 17.08 -7.49
N ARG A 427 -0.13 16.44 -6.36
CA ARG A 427 -0.42 17.01 -5.04
C ARG A 427 0.82 16.86 -4.15
N ILE A 428 1.18 17.93 -3.44
CA ILE A 428 2.27 17.96 -2.46
C ILE A 428 1.70 18.46 -1.14
N CYS A 429 1.43 17.52 -0.22
CA CYS A 429 0.75 17.76 1.04
C CYS A 429 1.50 17.09 2.20
N PRO A 430 2.61 17.67 2.70
CA PRO A 430 3.43 17.02 3.71
C PRO A 430 2.74 16.99 5.08
N VAL A 431 2.74 15.83 5.73
CA VAL A 431 2.35 15.66 7.14
C VAL A 431 3.58 16.00 7.99
N VAL A 432 3.54 17.14 8.66
CA VAL A 432 4.68 17.68 9.42
C VAL A 432 4.53 17.50 10.93
N ASP A 433 3.34 17.15 11.39
CA ASP A 433 3.02 16.98 12.80
C ASP A 433 2.99 15.48 13.19
N GLY A 434 3.07 15.20 14.50
CA GLY A 434 2.90 13.87 15.07
C GLY A 434 4.15 12.99 15.08
N GLY A 435 5.11 13.19 14.15
CA GLY A 435 6.33 12.40 14.06
C GLY A 435 7.52 12.92 14.84
N GLY A 436 7.47 14.16 15.32
CA GLY A 436 8.61 14.83 15.96
C GLY A 436 9.70 15.26 14.96
N LEU A 437 9.38 15.28 13.66
CA LEU A 437 10.35 15.65 12.62
C LEU A 437 10.58 17.15 12.57
N ALA A 438 11.86 17.55 12.45
CA ALA A 438 12.25 18.94 12.24
C ALA A 438 12.30 19.30 10.75
N TRP A 439 12.65 18.34 9.89
CA TRP A 439 12.73 18.51 8.45
C TRP A 439 12.59 17.17 7.73
N ALA A 440 12.20 17.23 6.46
CA ALA A 440 12.35 16.13 5.51
C ALA A 440 12.62 16.66 4.12
N LYS A 441 13.31 15.86 3.31
CA LYS A 441 13.60 16.15 1.89
C LYS A 441 13.61 14.85 1.08
N GLY A 442 13.39 14.97 -0.21
CA GLY A 442 13.49 13.83 -1.12
C GLY A 442 13.13 14.16 -2.55
N GLU A 443 13.33 13.17 -3.39
CA GLU A 443 13.10 13.22 -4.83
C GLU A 443 12.14 12.12 -5.25
N VAL A 444 11.20 12.44 -6.13
CA VAL A 444 10.26 11.49 -6.73
C VAL A 444 10.44 11.51 -8.24
N PRO A 445 10.82 10.39 -8.85
CA PRO A 445 10.95 10.31 -10.29
C PRO A 445 9.57 10.37 -10.96
N THR A 446 9.48 11.09 -12.07
CA THR A 446 8.27 11.14 -12.92
C THR A 446 8.66 11.08 -14.39
N PRO A 447 7.73 10.72 -15.28
CA PRO A 447 8.02 10.72 -16.73
C PRO A 447 8.40 12.08 -17.32
N GLN A 448 8.09 13.18 -16.64
CA GLN A 448 8.43 14.54 -17.08
C GLN A 448 9.72 15.08 -16.45
N GLY A 449 10.31 14.38 -15.51
CA GLY A 449 11.44 14.80 -14.71
C GLY A 449 11.20 14.55 -13.23
N LYS A 450 12.09 14.98 -12.37
CA LYS A 450 11.97 14.78 -10.93
C LYS A 450 11.05 15.82 -10.28
N ILE A 451 10.35 15.41 -9.24
CA ILE A 451 9.76 16.30 -8.24
C ILE A 451 10.68 16.28 -7.04
N GLU A 452 11.21 17.44 -6.67
CA GLU A 452 12.03 17.61 -5.46
C GLU A 452 11.21 18.35 -4.42
N VAL A 453 11.23 17.85 -3.19
CA VAL A 453 10.53 18.44 -2.05
C VAL A 453 11.46 18.51 -0.86
N SER A 454 11.49 19.66 -0.19
CA SER A 454 12.09 19.79 1.13
C SER A 454 11.27 20.71 2.00
N TRP A 455 11.08 20.32 3.25
CA TRP A 455 10.44 21.19 4.23
C TRP A 455 11.22 21.20 5.55
N GLU A 456 11.11 22.32 6.25
CA GLU A 456 11.75 22.55 7.54
C GLU A 456 10.80 23.31 8.46
N ARG A 457 10.81 22.94 9.74
CA ARG A 457 10.16 23.68 10.82
C ARG A 457 11.20 24.55 11.50
N ASP A 458 11.08 25.84 11.32
CA ASP A 458 12.03 26.82 11.86
C ASP A 458 11.78 27.14 13.33
N ASN A 459 12.85 27.46 14.03
CA ASN A 459 12.77 28.04 15.34
C ASN A 459 12.43 29.54 15.25
N VAL A 460 11.49 29.99 16.06
CA VAL A 460 10.76 31.24 16.20
C VAL A 460 11.58 32.58 16.12
N GLN A 461 12.84 32.54 15.71
CA GLN A 461 13.67 33.76 15.71
C GLN A 461 13.47 34.68 14.48
N THR A 462 12.96 34.17 13.37
CA THR A 462 12.79 34.92 12.11
C THR A 462 11.35 35.35 11.84
N GLY A 463 10.38 34.85 12.62
CA GLY A 463 8.94 35.03 12.34
C GLY A 463 8.38 33.99 11.37
N VAL A 464 9.22 33.33 10.53
CA VAL A 464 8.88 32.18 9.70
C VAL A 464 8.97 30.94 10.56
N ILE A 465 7.92 30.12 10.58
CA ILE A 465 7.82 28.92 11.41
C ILE A 465 7.80 27.62 10.60
N PHE A 466 7.62 27.76 9.28
CA PHE A 466 7.67 26.63 8.35
C PHE A 466 8.06 27.11 6.96
N THR A 467 8.93 26.34 6.31
CA THR A 467 9.34 26.56 4.92
C THR A 467 9.17 25.27 4.13
N LEU A 468 8.54 25.35 2.97
CA LEU A 468 8.43 24.25 2.01
C LEU A 468 8.99 24.70 0.67
N ASN A 469 10.02 24.01 0.18
CA ASN A 469 10.57 24.21 -1.15
C ASN A 469 10.13 23.05 -2.04
N ILE A 470 9.69 23.36 -3.23
CA ILE A 470 9.39 22.38 -4.27
C ILE A 470 10.08 22.75 -5.57
N GLU A 471 10.53 21.74 -6.29
CA GLU A 471 10.91 21.85 -7.70
C GLU A 471 10.18 20.77 -8.47
N THR A 472 9.36 21.17 -9.44
CA THR A 472 8.49 20.27 -10.20
C THR A 472 8.70 20.47 -11.69
N PRO A 473 8.46 19.45 -12.54
CA PRO A 473 8.71 19.56 -13.97
C PRO A 473 7.92 20.70 -14.63
N ASP A 474 8.58 21.42 -15.52
CA ASP A 474 7.95 22.46 -16.34
C ASP A 474 6.78 21.90 -17.16
N GLY A 475 5.68 22.64 -17.21
CA GLY A 475 4.45 22.23 -17.90
C GLY A 475 3.57 21.27 -17.11
N SER A 476 3.98 20.84 -15.91
CA SER A 476 3.10 20.22 -14.93
C SER A 476 2.36 21.28 -14.08
N SER A 477 1.42 20.87 -13.27
CA SER A 477 0.76 21.74 -12.28
C SER A 477 0.21 20.91 -11.13
N GLY A 478 -0.09 21.55 -10.01
CA GLY A 478 -0.65 20.80 -8.89
C GLY A 478 -1.14 21.66 -7.75
N VAL A 479 -1.50 20.97 -6.67
CA VAL A 479 -1.95 21.59 -5.42
C VAL A 479 -0.89 21.35 -4.35
N VAL A 480 -0.49 22.42 -3.71
CA VAL A 480 0.37 22.39 -2.52
C VAL A 480 -0.48 22.64 -1.29
N CYS A 481 -0.44 21.73 -0.33
CA CYS A 481 -1.07 21.92 0.96
C CYS A 481 -0.01 22.42 1.95
N VAL A 482 -0.15 23.66 2.37
CA VAL A 482 0.72 24.30 3.35
C VAL A 482 0.11 24.09 4.74
N PRO A 483 0.83 23.50 5.72
CA PRO A 483 0.28 23.26 7.05
C PRO A 483 0.04 24.57 7.79
N THR A 484 -1.11 24.69 8.46
CA THR A 484 -1.42 25.90 9.27
C THR A 484 -0.80 25.86 10.67
N LEU A 485 -0.27 24.71 11.08
CA LEU A 485 0.40 24.47 12.36
C LEU A 485 -0.44 24.86 13.60
N GLY A 486 -1.78 24.81 13.45
CA GLY A 486 -2.70 25.18 14.53
C GLY A 486 -2.84 26.70 14.77
N LEU A 487 -2.31 27.53 13.88
CA LEU A 487 -2.46 28.98 13.98
C LEU A 487 -3.83 29.46 13.49
N ASP A 488 -4.38 30.45 14.17
CA ASP A 488 -5.68 31.07 13.87
C ASP A 488 -5.56 32.05 12.73
N ASN A 489 -5.00 32.11 11.75
CA ASN A 489 -4.82 32.98 10.60
C ASN A 489 -3.32 33.15 10.26
N PRO A 490 -2.61 32.10 9.91
CA PRO A 490 -1.22 32.25 9.51
C PRO A 490 -1.10 33.07 8.23
N THR A 491 -0.03 33.83 8.13
CA THR A 491 0.34 34.45 6.86
C THR A 491 1.06 33.40 6.02
N ILE A 492 0.49 33.05 4.87
CA ILE A 492 1.10 32.10 3.92
C ILE A 492 1.58 32.90 2.71
N SER A 493 2.84 32.68 2.33
CA SER A 493 3.39 33.24 1.12
C SER A 493 3.89 32.15 0.15
N MET A 494 3.87 32.49 -1.13
CA MET A 494 4.52 31.76 -2.22
C MET A 494 5.47 32.70 -2.92
N ASP A 495 6.74 32.35 -2.99
CA ASP A 495 7.82 33.15 -3.60
C ASP A 495 7.92 34.58 -3.03
N GLY A 496 7.68 34.74 -1.74
CA GLY A 496 7.70 36.01 -1.01
C GLY A 496 6.46 36.90 -1.21
N ALA A 497 5.45 36.42 -1.94
CA ALA A 497 4.18 37.12 -2.08
C ALA A 497 3.07 36.41 -1.29
N ALA A 498 2.30 37.15 -0.49
CA ALA A 498 1.15 36.60 0.22
C ALA A 498 0.14 36.00 -0.77
N VAL A 499 -0.34 34.78 -0.49
CA VAL A 499 -1.28 34.08 -1.35
C VAL A 499 -2.66 33.96 -0.71
N ASN A 500 -3.69 34.09 -1.55
CA ASN A 500 -5.04 33.78 -1.14
C ASN A 500 -5.17 32.25 -1.08
N VAL A 501 -5.44 31.73 0.10
CA VAL A 501 -5.58 30.29 0.34
C VAL A 501 -7.05 29.90 0.46
N SER A 502 -7.40 28.75 -0.08
CA SER A 502 -8.62 28.07 0.35
C SER A 502 -8.29 27.28 1.61
N SER A 503 -8.67 27.78 2.76
CA SER A 503 -8.48 27.07 4.02
C SER A 503 -9.73 26.27 4.37
N ASP A 504 -9.57 25.00 4.66
CA ASP A 504 -10.52 24.23 5.46
C ASP A 504 -10.00 24.25 6.91
N PRO A 505 -10.67 24.97 7.83
CA PRO A 505 -10.21 25.08 9.21
C PRO A 505 -10.11 23.73 9.93
N THR A 506 -10.80 22.71 9.44
CA THR A 506 -10.83 21.39 10.05
C THR A 506 -9.69 20.50 9.57
N SER A 507 -9.11 20.77 8.39
CA SER A 507 -8.06 19.94 7.81
C SER A 507 -6.66 20.24 8.34
N GLY A 508 -6.43 21.42 8.94
CA GLY A 508 -5.10 21.90 9.36
C GLY A 508 -4.20 22.32 8.19
N TRP A 509 -4.77 22.51 6.98
CA TRP A 509 -4.07 22.81 5.75
C TRP A 509 -4.65 24.00 5.01
N ALA A 510 -3.80 24.71 4.31
CA ALA A 510 -4.18 25.71 3.32
C ALA A 510 -3.73 25.23 1.94
N SER A 511 -4.63 25.20 0.97
CA SER A 511 -4.34 24.74 -0.38
C SER A 511 -4.01 25.90 -1.31
N VAL A 512 -2.93 25.74 -2.07
CA VAL A 512 -2.43 26.70 -3.07
C VAL A 512 -2.22 25.99 -4.40
N ASP A 513 -2.80 26.50 -5.48
CA ASP A 513 -2.50 26.00 -6.82
C ASP A 513 -1.11 26.51 -7.26
N ALA A 514 -0.30 25.61 -7.83
CA ALA A 514 1.02 25.93 -8.33
C ALA A 514 1.24 25.37 -9.75
N ALA A 515 1.90 26.17 -10.59
CA ALA A 515 2.45 25.68 -11.85
C ALA A 515 3.73 24.85 -11.61
N GLY A 516 4.20 24.16 -12.64
CA GLY A 516 5.52 23.54 -12.61
C GLY A 516 6.64 24.58 -12.51
N GLY A 517 7.74 24.20 -11.86
CA GLY A 517 8.88 25.06 -11.60
C GLY A 517 9.35 25.01 -10.15
N LYS A 518 10.15 26.01 -9.76
CA LYS A 518 10.64 26.18 -8.38
C LYS A 518 9.77 27.13 -7.61
N HIS A 519 9.30 26.69 -6.45
CA HIS A 519 8.49 27.52 -5.57
C HIS A 519 8.90 27.35 -4.10
N VAL A 520 8.81 28.43 -3.35
CA VAL A 520 9.06 28.48 -1.91
C VAL A 520 7.78 28.92 -1.21
N PHE A 521 7.26 28.10 -0.33
CA PHE A 521 6.11 28.43 0.52
C PHE A 521 6.60 28.68 1.95
N THR A 522 6.13 29.74 2.58
CA THR A 522 6.44 30.03 3.99
C THR A 522 5.17 30.26 4.78
N VAL A 523 5.22 29.89 6.07
CA VAL A 523 4.19 30.17 7.05
C VAL A 523 4.78 31.04 8.13
N GLU A 524 4.12 32.19 8.39
CA GLU A 524 4.47 33.15 9.45
C GLU A 524 3.35 33.20 10.49
N ALA A 525 3.75 33.40 11.77
CA ALA A 525 2.84 33.49 12.91
C ALA A 525 2.12 34.83 12.98
#